data_be193db52c1806f0cc7df1e5d2ac01df
#
_entry.id   be193db52c1806f0cc7df1e5d2ac01df
#
_cell.length_a   1.000
_cell.length_b   1.000
_cell.length_c   1.000
_cell.angle_alpha   90.00
_cell.angle_beta   90.00
_cell.angle_gamma   90.00
#
_symmetry.space_group_name_H-M   'P 1'
#
loop_
_entity.id
_entity.type
_entity.pdbx_description
1 polymer ?
#
loop_
_entity_poly.entity_id
_entity_poly.type
_entity_poly.pdbx_seq_one_letter_code
_entity_poly.pdbx_strand_id
1 'polypeptide(L)'
;MLVELSNTLIKGRITELQCLNALLNLGYVVSTPEVPYRYDFLLDTGAKILKIQVKTCRLSEDESYIVFNTSSVTHNSKGYTKRGYSKDTVDYFCTYYNNECYLVPFDDCGSREKRLRLKPTSNGQTKNISFAKDFIAKEVLSNQ
;
A
#
# COMPACT_ATOMS: atom_id res chain seq x y z
N MET A 1 24.64 -12.81 19.35
CA MET A 1 24.79 -12.99 17.90
C MET A 1 23.59 -12.35 17.18
N LEU A 2 23.87 -11.50 16.20
CA LEU A 2 22.84 -10.89 15.39
C LEU A 2 22.40 -11.87 14.30
N VAL A 3 21.09 -12.03 14.16
CA VAL A 3 20.51 -12.79 13.05
C VAL A 3 20.29 -11.81 11.88
N GLU A 4 20.88 -12.11 10.75
CA GLU A 4 20.64 -11.32 9.54
C GLU A 4 19.22 -11.60 9.02
N LEU A 5 18.40 -10.56 9.00
CA LEU A 5 17.08 -10.62 8.39
C LEU A 5 17.19 -10.10 6.94
N SER A 6 16.32 -10.59 6.06
CA SER A 6 16.32 -10.10 4.69
C SER A 6 15.91 -8.61 4.68
N ASN A 7 16.56 -7.84 3.80
CA ASN A 7 16.22 -6.43 3.62
C ASN A 7 14.75 -6.22 3.25
N THR A 8 14.17 -7.16 2.53
CA THR A 8 12.76 -7.11 2.13
C THR A 8 11.82 -7.19 3.33
N LEU A 9 12.11 -8.09 4.30
CA LEU A 9 11.32 -8.21 5.52
C LEU A 9 11.42 -6.96 6.37
N ILE A 10 12.62 -6.42 6.51
CA ILE A 10 12.85 -5.20 7.29
C ILE A 10 12.12 -4.01 6.66
N LYS A 11 12.27 -3.83 5.36
CA LYS A 11 11.60 -2.74 4.62
C LYS A 11 10.08 -2.86 4.72
N GLY A 12 9.55 -4.07 4.58
CA GLY A 12 8.11 -4.32 4.72
C GLY A 12 7.60 -3.92 6.09
N ARG A 13 8.31 -4.28 7.14
CA ARG A 13 7.92 -3.92 8.51
C ARG A 13 8.01 -2.42 8.76
N ILE A 14 9.05 -1.78 8.25
CA ILE A 14 9.18 -0.32 8.35
C ILE A 14 7.99 0.37 7.67
N THR A 15 7.63 -0.06 6.48
CA THR A 15 6.48 0.50 5.75
C THR A 15 5.18 0.32 6.53
N GLU A 16 4.95 -0.86 7.12
CA GLU A 16 3.78 -1.10 7.97
C GLU A 16 3.72 -0.12 9.14
N LEU A 17 4.85 0.08 9.83
CA LEU A 17 4.92 0.99 10.97
C LEU A 17 4.72 2.45 10.55
N GLN A 18 5.25 2.84 9.40
CA GLN A 18 5.06 4.20 8.85
C GLN A 18 3.60 4.45 8.50
N CYS A 19 2.94 3.49 7.85
CA CYS A 19 1.52 3.59 7.53
C CYS A 19 0.67 3.60 8.80
N LEU A 20 0.95 2.73 9.75
CA LEU A 20 0.25 2.67 11.02
C LEU A 20 0.34 4.01 11.75
N ASN A 21 1.55 4.55 11.88
CA ASN A 21 1.78 5.83 12.53
C ASN A 21 1.03 6.97 11.82
N ALA A 22 1.06 7.00 10.51
CA ALA A 22 0.37 8.03 9.73
C ALA A 22 -1.14 7.99 9.93
N LEU A 23 -1.74 6.78 9.91
CA LEU A 23 -3.17 6.61 10.10
C LEU A 23 -3.62 6.98 11.52
N LEU A 24 -2.83 6.60 12.53
CA LEU A 24 -3.09 6.99 13.92
C LEU A 24 -3.02 8.51 14.10
N ASN A 25 -2.05 9.17 13.46
CA ASN A 25 -1.92 10.63 13.52
C ASN A 25 -3.09 11.36 12.87
N LEU A 26 -3.79 10.72 11.93
CA LEU A 26 -5.01 11.26 11.34
C LEU A 26 -6.24 11.09 12.27
N GLY A 27 -6.08 10.36 13.37
CA GLY A 27 -7.14 10.18 14.36
C GLY A 27 -7.98 8.92 14.19
N TYR A 28 -7.57 8.01 13.32
CA TYR A 28 -8.31 6.75 13.11
C TYR A 28 -7.86 5.66 14.07
N VAL A 29 -8.75 4.73 14.36
CA VAL A 29 -8.43 3.54 15.16
C VAL A 29 -7.99 2.43 14.21
N VAL A 30 -6.83 1.84 14.50
CA VAL A 30 -6.25 0.80 13.68
C VAL A 30 -6.05 -0.44 14.53
N SER A 31 -6.47 -1.60 14.00
CA SER A 31 -6.29 -2.89 14.66
C SER A 31 -5.43 -3.79 13.82
N THR A 32 -4.53 -4.55 14.46
CA THR A 32 -3.63 -5.47 13.79
C THR A 32 -3.99 -6.90 14.20
N PRO A 33 -4.13 -7.84 13.24
CA PRO A 33 -4.33 -9.25 13.58
C PRO A 33 -3.15 -9.77 14.40
N GLU A 34 -3.40 -10.59 15.41
CA GLU A 34 -2.36 -11.18 16.24
C GLU A 34 -1.53 -12.24 15.52
N VAL A 35 -2.08 -12.80 14.44
CA VAL A 35 -1.40 -13.80 13.60
C VAL A 35 -1.40 -13.31 12.16
N PRO A 36 -0.48 -13.79 11.31
CA PRO A 36 -0.49 -13.43 9.88
C PRO A 36 -1.85 -13.73 9.26
N TYR A 37 -2.38 -12.77 8.51
CA TYR A 37 -3.70 -12.90 7.91
C TYR A 37 -3.74 -12.22 6.54
N ARG A 38 -4.92 -12.19 5.92
CA ARG A 38 -5.11 -11.71 4.54
C ARG A 38 -4.98 -10.20 4.37
N TYR A 39 -5.06 -9.45 5.47
CA TYR A 39 -4.82 -8.02 5.49
C TYR A 39 -3.87 -7.68 6.64
N ASP A 40 -3.25 -6.52 6.57
CA ASP A 40 -2.30 -6.09 7.61
C ASP A 40 -2.98 -5.32 8.72
N PHE A 41 -3.99 -4.50 8.37
CA PHE A 41 -4.71 -3.67 9.34
C PHE A 41 -6.21 -3.70 9.09
N LEU A 42 -6.97 -3.49 10.17
CA LEU A 42 -8.35 -3.03 10.10
C LEU A 42 -8.36 -1.55 10.49
N LEU A 43 -8.90 -0.71 9.62
CA LEU A 43 -9.04 0.72 9.87
C LEU A 43 -10.49 1.02 10.17
N ASP A 44 -10.75 1.52 11.39
CA ASP A 44 -12.07 1.92 11.81
C ASP A 44 -12.22 3.42 11.56
N THR A 45 -13.08 3.80 10.64
CA THR A 45 -13.36 5.21 10.33
C THR A 45 -14.47 5.81 11.20
N GLY A 46 -15.05 5.00 12.09
CA GLY A 46 -16.24 5.39 12.84
C GLY A 46 -17.53 5.03 12.12
N ALA A 47 -17.52 4.99 10.80
CA ALA A 47 -18.65 4.60 9.96
C ALA A 47 -18.46 3.21 9.34
N LYS A 48 -17.23 2.85 9.05
CA LYS A 48 -16.88 1.59 8.37
C LYS A 48 -15.60 1.01 8.97
N ILE A 49 -15.44 -0.29 8.78
CA ILE A 49 -14.18 -0.99 9.07
C ILE A 49 -13.60 -1.42 7.72
N LEU A 50 -12.41 -0.94 7.42
CA LEU A 50 -11.73 -1.15 6.13
C LEU A 50 -10.55 -2.09 6.31
N LYS A 51 -10.40 -3.04 5.39
CA LYS A 51 -9.27 -3.98 5.35
C LYS A 51 -8.15 -3.36 4.54
N ILE A 52 -7.01 -3.17 5.17
CA ILE A 52 -5.86 -2.48 4.60
C ILE A 52 -4.70 -3.45 4.39
N GLN A 53 -4.18 -3.51 3.18
CA GLN A 53 -2.96 -4.25 2.86
C GLN A 53 -1.85 -3.24 2.60
N VAL A 54 -0.77 -3.34 3.37
CA VAL A 54 0.39 -2.45 3.20
C VAL A 54 1.34 -3.03 2.17
N LYS A 55 1.85 -2.18 1.30
CA LYS A 55 2.85 -2.53 0.30
C LYS A 55 3.99 -1.52 0.32
N THR A 56 5.22 -2.01 0.30
CA THR A 56 6.39 -1.15 0.13
C THR A 56 6.48 -0.73 -1.33
N CYS A 57 6.60 0.56 -1.57
CA CYS A 57 6.77 1.08 -2.93
C CYS A 57 8.23 1.31 -3.25
N ARG A 58 8.52 1.44 -4.54
CA ARG A 58 9.82 1.83 -5.06
C ARG A 58 9.66 3.02 -5.99
N LEU A 59 10.68 3.86 -6.03
CA LEU A 59 10.70 5.03 -6.91
C LEU A 59 11.21 4.60 -8.30
N SER A 60 10.61 5.11 -9.37
CA SER A 60 11.10 4.87 -10.73
C SER A 60 12.48 5.50 -10.94
N GLU A 61 13.23 5.02 -11.93
CA GLU A 61 14.58 5.53 -12.21
C GLU A 61 14.59 7.03 -12.50
N ASP A 62 13.59 7.53 -13.24
CA ASP A 62 13.46 8.96 -13.56
C ASP A 62 12.73 9.75 -12.47
N GLU A 63 12.41 9.11 -11.34
CA GLU A 63 11.71 9.71 -10.20
C GLU A 63 10.34 10.30 -10.54
N SER A 64 9.71 9.84 -11.60
CA SER A 64 8.41 10.36 -12.03
C SER A 64 7.22 9.68 -11.37
N TYR A 65 7.39 8.46 -10.87
CA TYR A 65 6.32 7.74 -10.18
C TYR A 65 6.87 6.79 -9.11
N ILE A 66 5.99 6.44 -8.17
CA ILE A 66 6.21 5.32 -7.25
C ILE A 66 5.37 4.15 -7.71
N VAL A 67 5.81 2.93 -7.42
CA VAL A 67 5.12 1.71 -7.83
C VAL A 67 5.18 0.68 -6.72
N PHE A 68 4.09 -0.04 -6.52
CA PHE A 68 4.04 -1.16 -5.58
C PHE A 68 3.31 -2.34 -6.21
N ASN A 69 3.67 -3.54 -5.76
CA ASN A 69 3.05 -4.76 -6.25
C ASN A 69 1.67 -4.94 -5.64
N THR A 70 0.71 -5.39 -6.45
CA THR A 70 -0.66 -5.66 -6.00
C THR A 70 -0.96 -7.16 -5.95
N SER A 71 0.09 -7.97 -5.95
CA SER A 71 0.00 -9.41 -5.76
C SER A 71 0.96 -9.86 -4.68
N SER A 72 0.71 -11.02 -4.11
CA SER A 72 1.59 -11.66 -3.15
C SER A 72 2.35 -12.80 -3.83
N VAL A 73 3.62 -12.97 -3.49
CA VAL A 73 4.46 -14.07 -3.99
C VAL A 73 4.95 -14.87 -2.80
N THR A 74 4.70 -16.18 -2.83
CA THR A 74 5.20 -17.12 -1.83
C THR A 74 6.23 -18.01 -2.48
N HIS A 75 7.46 -18.04 -1.94
CA HIS A 75 8.52 -18.93 -2.38
C HIS A 75 8.50 -20.22 -1.57
N ASN A 76 8.66 -21.35 -2.25
CA ASN A 76 8.74 -22.66 -1.62
C ASN A 76 9.74 -23.54 -2.37
N SER A 77 9.92 -24.80 -1.91
CA SER A 77 10.88 -25.75 -2.50
C SER A 77 10.59 -26.12 -3.96
N LYS A 78 9.37 -25.88 -4.44
CA LYS A 78 8.93 -26.17 -5.81
C LYS A 78 8.93 -24.93 -6.72
N GLY A 79 9.50 -23.79 -6.24
CA GLY A 79 9.50 -22.53 -6.95
C GLY A 79 8.75 -21.45 -6.20
N TYR A 80 7.93 -20.68 -6.90
CA TYR A 80 7.12 -19.64 -6.27
C TYR A 80 5.67 -19.75 -6.69
N THR A 81 4.77 -19.34 -5.80
CA THR A 81 3.34 -19.24 -6.08
C THR A 81 2.94 -17.77 -5.97
N LYS A 82 2.37 -17.24 -7.05
CA LYS A 82 1.84 -15.87 -7.07
C LYS A 82 0.36 -15.93 -6.72
N ARG A 83 -0.05 -15.14 -5.72
CA ARG A 83 -1.45 -15.04 -5.33
C ARG A 83 -1.92 -13.61 -5.45
N GLY A 84 -3.10 -13.43 -6.05
CA GLY A 84 -3.79 -12.16 -6.06
C GLY A 84 -4.54 -11.91 -4.76
N TYR A 85 -4.89 -10.67 -4.53
CA TYR A 85 -5.82 -10.27 -3.51
C TYR A 85 -7.22 -10.18 -4.12
N SER A 86 -8.26 -10.21 -3.28
CA SER A 86 -9.63 -10.03 -3.73
C SER A 86 -10.28 -8.90 -2.95
N LYS A 87 -11.36 -8.37 -3.46
CA LYS A 87 -12.13 -7.31 -2.79
C LYS A 87 -12.68 -7.77 -1.44
N ASP A 88 -12.87 -9.08 -1.26
CA ASP A 88 -13.32 -9.65 0.01
C ASP A 88 -12.23 -9.61 1.07
N THR A 89 -10.96 -9.54 0.67
CA THR A 89 -9.83 -9.59 1.57
C THR A 89 -9.12 -8.24 1.75
N VAL A 90 -9.28 -7.32 0.78
CA VAL A 90 -8.60 -6.01 0.79
C VAL A 90 -9.56 -4.95 0.26
N ASP A 91 -9.76 -3.88 1.03
CA ASP A 91 -10.51 -2.70 0.58
C ASP A 91 -9.56 -1.66 -0.02
N TYR A 92 -8.38 -1.48 0.58
CA TYR A 92 -7.38 -0.51 0.14
C TYR A 92 -5.98 -1.09 0.25
N PHE A 93 -5.13 -0.73 -0.72
CA PHE A 93 -3.69 -0.85 -0.57
C PHE A 93 -3.16 0.44 0.04
N CYS A 94 -2.19 0.31 0.94
CA CYS A 94 -1.56 1.44 1.61
C CYS A 94 -0.06 1.40 1.37
N THR A 95 0.52 2.54 1.04
CA THR A 95 1.96 2.66 0.91
C THR A 95 2.42 4.00 1.49
N TYR A 96 3.72 4.13 1.67
CA TYR A 96 4.33 5.32 2.29
C TYR A 96 5.54 5.74 1.48
N TYR A 97 5.59 7.02 1.14
CA TYR A 97 6.71 7.57 0.40
C TYR A 97 6.89 9.05 0.76
N ASN A 98 8.14 9.43 1.05
CA ASN A 98 8.52 10.82 1.28
C ASN A 98 7.58 11.55 2.27
N ASN A 99 7.40 10.94 3.44
CA ASN A 99 6.57 11.46 4.54
C ASN A 99 5.07 11.55 4.23
N GLU A 100 4.61 10.85 3.20
CA GLU A 100 3.19 10.83 2.85
C GLU A 100 2.67 9.39 2.80
N CYS A 101 1.49 9.20 3.37
CA CYS A 101 0.76 7.94 3.34
C CYS A 101 -0.28 7.99 2.23
N TYR A 102 -0.31 6.96 1.40
CA TYR A 102 -1.25 6.86 0.28
C TYR A 102 -2.18 5.65 0.48
N LEU A 103 -3.46 5.84 0.19
CA LEU A 103 -4.47 4.78 0.18
C LEU A 103 -5.08 4.69 -1.21
N VAL A 104 -5.00 3.52 -1.81
CA VAL A 104 -5.51 3.27 -3.16
C VAL A 104 -6.60 2.21 -3.07
N PRO A 105 -7.84 2.53 -3.50
CA PRO A 105 -8.92 1.54 -3.51
C PRO A 105 -8.54 0.31 -4.31
N PHE A 106 -8.96 -0.86 -3.83
CA PHE A 106 -8.70 -2.12 -4.51
C PHE A 106 -9.13 -2.08 -5.98
N ASP A 107 -10.29 -1.49 -6.26
CA ASP A 107 -10.83 -1.43 -7.61
C ASP A 107 -10.01 -0.54 -8.56
N ASP A 108 -9.16 0.34 -8.03
CA ASP A 108 -8.28 1.19 -8.84
C ASP A 108 -6.92 0.53 -9.12
N CYS A 109 -6.72 -0.69 -8.65
CA CYS A 109 -5.47 -1.42 -8.78
C CYS A 109 -5.60 -2.57 -9.78
N GLY A 110 -4.51 -2.80 -10.54
CA GLY A 110 -4.42 -3.97 -11.39
C GLY A 110 -3.98 -5.21 -10.61
N SER A 111 -3.77 -6.31 -11.33
CA SER A 111 -3.39 -7.59 -10.73
C SER A 111 -1.88 -7.75 -10.49
N ARG A 112 -1.05 -6.87 -11.02
CA ARG A 112 0.41 -6.96 -10.91
C ARG A 112 1.00 -5.86 -10.06
N GLU A 113 0.77 -4.61 -10.46
CA GLU A 113 1.33 -3.45 -9.79
C GLU A 113 0.46 -2.22 -9.98
N LYS A 114 0.65 -1.23 -9.11
CA LYS A 114 -0.01 0.07 -9.22
C LYS A 114 1.05 1.15 -9.22
N ARG A 115 0.95 2.07 -10.15
CA ARG A 115 1.82 3.24 -10.26
C ARG A 115 1.06 4.49 -9.84
N LEU A 116 1.71 5.31 -9.03
CA LEU A 116 1.19 6.62 -8.64
C LEU A 116 2.17 7.68 -9.13
N ARG A 117 1.72 8.52 -10.02
CA ARG A 117 2.58 9.52 -10.65
C ARG A 117 2.82 10.70 -9.71
N LEU A 118 4.09 11.09 -9.59
CA LEU A 118 4.52 12.20 -8.71
C LEU A 118 4.65 13.51 -9.50
N LYS A 119 4.92 13.42 -10.80
CA LYS A 119 5.17 14.58 -11.66
C LYS A 119 4.18 14.62 -12.82
N PRO A 120 3.90 15.81 -13.36
CA PRO A 120 3.11 15.89 -14.60
C PRO A 120 3.77 15.08 -15.73
N THR A 121 2.98 14.57 -16.65
CA THR A 121 3.50 13.88 -17.83
C THR A 121 4.11 14.90 -18.80
N SER A 122 5.14 14.49 -19.55
CA SER A 122 5.84 15.37 -20.49
C SER A 122 4.95 15.89 -21.61
N ASN A 123 3.90 15.14 -21.97
CA ASN A 123 2.96 15.51 -23.04
C ASN A 123 1.63 16.05 -22.52
N GLY A 124 1.51 16.32 -21.23
CA GLY A 124 0.27 16.80 -20.61
C GLY A 124 -0.83 15.77 -20.49
N GLN A 125 -0.56 14.49 -20.79
CA GLN A 125 -1.57 13.44 -20.67
C GLN A 125 -2.03 13.28 -19.22
N THR A 126 -3.35 13.21 -19.01
CA THR A 126 -3.94 12.94 -17.71
C THR A 126 -4.85 11.71 -17.74
N LYS A 127 -5.34 11.33 -18.91
CA LYS A 127 -6.23 10.17 -19.07
C LYS A 127 -5.48 8.87 -18.80
N ASN A 128 -6.09 7.99 -18.00
CA ASN A 128 -5.54 6.71 -17.59
C ASN A 128 -4.24 6.84 -16.75
N ILE A 129 -4.02 8.02 -16.18
CA ILE A 129 -2.91 8.28 -15.26
C ILE A 129 -3.45 8.43 -13.84
N SER A 130 -2.86 7.70 -12.90
CA SER A 130 -3.16 7.88 -11.47
C SER A 130 -2.09 8.76 -10.86
N PHE A 131 -2.50 9.93 -10.36
CA PHE A 131 -1.59 10.85 -9.69
C PHE A 131 -1.59 10.59 -8.18
N ALA A 132 -0.41 10.55 -7.57
CA ALA A 132 -0.26 10.29 -6.14
C ALA A 132 -1.09 11.26 -5.29
N LYS A 133 -1.15 12.54 -5.68
CA LYS A 133 -1.92 13.57 -4.97
C LYS A 133 -3.39 13.23 -4.79
N ASP A 134 -3.95 12.38 -5.65
CA ASP A 134 -5.37 11.99 -5.59
C ASP A 134 -5.59 10.82 -4.62
N PHE A 135 -4.52 10.25 -4.07
CA PHE A 135 -4.59 9.07 -3.19
C PHE A 135 -3.97 9.32 -1.81
N ILE A 136 -3.77 10.58 -1.43
CA ILE A 136 -3.29 10.93 -0.09
C ILE A 136 -4.31 10.43 0.93
N ALA A 137 -3.85 9.64 1.91
CA ALA A 137 -4.71 8.96 2.87
C ALA A 137 -5.70 9.89 3.56
N LYS A 138 -5.24 11.05 4.00
CA LYS A 138 -6.09 12.06 4.64
C LYS A 138 -7.28 12.44 3.75
N GLU A 139 -7.03 12.70 2.47
CA GLU A 139 -8.07 13.11 1.53
C GLU A 139 -9.01 11.96 1.19
N VAL A 140 -8.46 10.77 0.95
CA VAL A 140 -9.26 9.57 0.64
C VAL A 140 -10.21 9.25 1.78
N LEU A 141 -9.73 9.28 3.02
CA LEU A 141 -10.54 8.95 4.20
C LEU A 141 -11.54 10.04 4.55
N SER A 142 -11.27 11.29 4.24
CA SER A 142 -12.21 12.39 4.46
C SER A 142 -13.43 12.31 3.57
N ASN A 143 -13.37 11.57 2.47
CA ASN A 143 -14.45 11.41 1.49
C ASN A 143 -15.23 10.10 1.65
N GLN A 144 -15.02 9.39 2.77
CA GLN A 144 -15.76 8.15 3.07
C GLN A 144 -17.19 8.42 3.54
#